data_1ca2fd09c86a270f36799d9783ccfdd1
#
_entry.id   1ca2fd09c86a270f36799d9783ccfdd1
#
_cell.length_a   1.000
_cell.length_b   1.000
_cell.length_c   1.000
_cell.angle_alpha   90.00
_cell.angle_beta   90.00
_cell.angle_gamma   90.00
#
_symmetry.space_group_name_H-M   'P 1'
#
loop_
_entity.id
_entity.type
_entity.pdbx_description
1 polymer ?
#
loop_
_entity_poly.entity_id
_entity_poly.type
_entity_poly.pdbx_seq_one_letter_code
_entity_poly.pdbx_strand_id
1 'polypeptide(L)'
;MNSESIAVIIPCYNEALTIGKVIDDFHRELPQATVYVYDNNSSDDTSRIATEHGATVRFEPRQGKGNVCRQMFRDIDADCYLMVDGDDTYPAEAAKALCEPILNGTADMTVGDRLSNGTYAEENKRAFHGFGNNLVRAMIKWIYGYSFDDVMTGYRAMSRPFVKTFPVLSEGFQIETELSIHAVDHRWRIKDVPIEYRDRPEGSESKLNTVSDGIKVVAMIGTLFKDYRPLKFFTLVALLFAIVGLALGIPIIVEYFQTGLVPRFPTALLAASFMFLCGLSLATGFILDSVAKVEKKQWEVNVYSKYTFGDYRNDNTNAR
;
A
#
# COMPACT_ATOMS: atom_id res chain seq x y z
N MET A 1 8.56 15.45 -29.67
CA MET A 1 8.18 15.30 -28.26
C MET A 1 6.97 14.39 -28.25
N ASN A 2 7.12 13.13 -27.80
CA ASN A 2 5.96 12.28 -27.60
C ASN A 2 5.15 12.93 -26.46
N SER A 3 3.85 13.15 -26.67
CA SER A 3 2.97 13.60 -25.61
C SER A 3 2.97 12.55 -24.50
N GLU A 4 3.35 12.96 -23.28
CA GLU A 4 3.32 12.07 -22.12
C GLU A 4 1.91 11.49 -21.94
N SER A 5 1.82 10.18 -21.84
CA SER A 5 0.56 9.46 -21.76
C SER A 5 0.05 9.38 -20.32
N ILE A 6 -1.18 9.82 -20.08
CA ILE A 6 -1.86 9.69 -18.80
C ILE A 6 -2.94 8.62 -18.91
N ALA A 7 -2.90 7.64 -18.00
CA ALA A 7 -3.96 6.66 -17.82
C ALA A 7 -4.70 6.92 -16.51
N VAL A 8 -5.98 7.29 -16.59
CA VAL A 8 -6.87 7.29 -15.42
C VAL A 8 -7.38 5.87 -15.23
N ILE A 9 -7.11 5.26 -14.09
CA ILE A 9 -7.42 3.86 -13.80
C ILE A 9 -8.42 3.75 -12.65
N ILE A 10 -9.59 3.17 -12.95
CA ILE A 10 -10.74 3.16 -12.05
C ILE A 10 -11.16 1.71 -11.77
N PRO A 11 -10.81 1.15 -10.59
CA PRO A 11 -11.36 -0.13 -10.16
C PRO A 11 -12.82 0.05 -9.74
N CYS A 12 -13.75 -0.72 -10.32
CA CYS A 12 -15.18 -0.60 -10.09
C CYS A 12 -15.81 -1.90 -9.62
N TYR A 13 -16.74 -1.78 -8.67
CA TYR A 13 -17.62 -2.85 -8.25
C TYR A 13 -18.97 -2.29 -7.79
N ASN A 14 -20.03 -2.47 -8.60
CA ASN A 14 -21.37 -1.95 -8.35
C ASN A 14 -21.38 -0.42 -8.10
N GLU A 15 -20.91 0.33 -9.08
CA GLU A 15 -20.86 1.81 -9.05
C GLU A 15 -21.67 2.45 -10.20
N ALA A 16 -22.75 1.78 -10.65
CA ALA A 16 -23.58 2.27 -11.75
C ALA A 16 -24.15 3.69 -11.53
N LEU A 17 -24.34 4.12 -10.26
CA LEU A 17 -24.88 5.45 -9.94
C LEU A 17 -23.86 6.59 -10.17
N THR A 18 -22.57 6.30 -10.10
CA THR A 18 -21.51 7.32 -10.02
C THR A 18 -20.54 7.28 -11.17
N ILE A 19 -20.30 6.09 -11.74
CA ILE A 19 -19.21 5.87 -12.70
C ILE A 19 -19.32 6.75 -13.96
N GLY A 20 -20.52 7.01 -14.47
CA GLY A 20 -20.69 7.86 -15.65
C GLY A 20 -20.21 9.30 -15.41
N LYS A 21 -20.64 9.89 -14.27
CA LYS A 21 -20.20 11.24 -13.86
C LYS A 21 -18.69 11.30 -13.64
N VAL A 22 -18.14 10.30 -12.96
CA VAL A 22 -16.68 10.23 -12.70
C VAL A 22 -15.90 10.25 -14.02
N ILE A 23 -16.29 9.45 -15.01
CA ILE A 23 -15.65 9.40 -16.32
C ILE A 23 -15.74 10.77 -17.03
N ASP A 24 -16.92 11.38 -17.06
CA ASP A 24 -17.14 12.69 -17.71
C ASP A 24 -16.29 13.77 -17.04
N ASP A 25 -16.21 13.79 -15.73
CA ASP A 25 -15.40 14.74 -14.96
C ASP A 25 -13.90 14.59 -15.29
N PHE A 26 -13.38 13.36 -15.37
CA PHE A 26 -11.99 13.13 -15.78
C PHE A 26 -11.71 13.45 -17.24
N HIS A 27 -12.62 13.18 -18.17
CA HIS A 27 -12.50 13.61 -19.56
C HIS A 27 -12.46 15.15 -19.69
N ARG A 28 -13.22 15.86 -18.85
CA ARG A 28 -13.22 17.32 -18.83
C ARG A 28 -11.90 17.89 -18.28
N GLU A 29 -11.38 17.32 -17.17
CA GLU A 29 -10.19 17.83 -16.50
C GLU A 29 -8.87 17.38 -17.15
N LEU A 30 -8.85 16.19 -17.72
CA LEU A 30 -7.69 15.59 -18.41
C LEU A 30 -8.10 15.08 -19.81
N PRO A 31 -8.41 15.98 -20.78
CA PRO A 31 -8.93 15.57 -22.09
C PRO A 31 -7.94 14.73 -22.93
N GLN A 32 -6.64 14.76 -22.58
CA GLN A 32 -5.60 13.94 -23.22
C GLN A 32 -5.44 12.56 -22.58
N ALA A 33 -6.06 12.30 -21.42
CA ALA A 33 -5.92 11.05 -20.71
C ALA A 33 -6.84 9.96 -21.28
N THR A 34 -6.38 8.73 -21.23
CA THR A 34 -7.25 7.58 -21.48
C THR A 34 -7.84 7.08 -20.17
N VAL A 35 -9.17 7.01 -20.11
CA VAL A 35 -9.88 6.50 -18.93
C VAL A 35 -10.12 5.00 -19.08
N TYR A 36 -9.60 4.23 -18.13
CA TYR A 36 -9.76 2.79 -18.02
C TYR A 36 -10.64 2.45 -16.81
N VAL A 37 -11.70 1.69 -17.05
CA VAL A 37 -12.55 1.13 -16.00
C VAL A 37 -12.37 -0.38 -15.98
N TYR A 38 -11.99 -0.93 -14.84
CA TYR A 38 -11.94 -2.37 -14.64
C TYR A 38 -13.08 -2.81 -13.73
N ASP A 39 -14.03 -3.48 -14.35
CA ASP A 39 -15.19 -4.02 -13.65
C ASP A 39 -14.79 -5.30 -12.91
N ASN A 40 -14.97 -5.29 -11.60
CA ASN A 40 -14.64 -6.39 -10.72
C ASN A 40 -15.86 -7.24 -10.37
N ASN A 41 -16.52 -7.78 -11.40
CA ASN A 41 -17.65 -8.67 -11.23
C ASN A 41 -18.93 -7.95 -10.71
N SER A 42 -19.21 -6.76 -11.23
CA SER A 42 -20.43 -6.02 -10.89
C SER A 42 -21.68 -6.77 -11.33
N SER A 43 -22.73 -6.65 -10.54
CA SER A 43 -24.05 -7.21 -10.81
C SER A 43 -25.05 -6.18 -11.34
N ASP A 44 -24.63 -4.91 -11.40
CA ASP A 44 -25.38 -3.77 -11.90
C ASP A 44 -24.89 -3.34 -13.29
N ASP A 45 -25.37 -2.19 -13.78
CA ASP A 45 -25.06 -1.65 -15.10
C ASP A 45 -23.69 -0.92 -15.18
N THR A 46 -22.79 -1.10 -14.21
CA THR A 46 -21.50 -0.38 -14.15
C THR A 46 -20.73 -0.44 -15.47
N SER A 47 -20.49 -1.62 -16.01
CA SER A 47 -19.73 -1.81 -17.26
C SER A 47 -20.38 -1.15 -18.48
N ARG A 48 -21.72 -1.25 -18.61
CA ARG A 48 -22.48 -0.64 -19.70
C ARG A 48 -22.36 0.88 -19.64
N ILE A 49 -22.65 1.47 -18.48
CA ILE A 49 -22.58 2.92 -18.27
C ILE A 49 -21.16 3.44 -18.53
N ALA A 50 -20.14 2.78 -18.00
CA ALA A 50 -18.75 3.17 -18.24
C ALA A 50 -18.38 3.19 -19.72
N THR A 51 -18.87 2.21 -20.49
CA THR A 51 -18.66 2.14 -21.95
C THR A 51 -19.38 3.29 -22.68
N GLU A 52 -20.63 3.58 -22.31
CA GLU A 52 -21.43 4.66 -22.89
C GLU A 52 -20.80 6.05 -22.68
N HIS A 53 -20.09 6.24 -21.55
CA HIS A 53 -19.34 7.47 -21.23
C HIS A 53 -17.90 7.49 -21.80
N GLY A 54 -17.53 6.53 -22.65
CA GLY A 54 -16.29 6.55 -23.43
C GLY A 54 -15.06 5.98 -22.73
N ALA A 55 -15.21 5.28 -21.59
CA ALA A 55 -14.10 4.59 -20.96
C ALA A 55 -13.73 3.30 -21.69
N THR A 56 -12.46 2.93 -21.62
CA THR A 56 -11.99 1.60 -22.02
C THR A 56 -12.30 0.61 -20.88
N VAL A 57 -13.36 -0.19 -21.06
CA VAL A 57 -13.82 -1.13 -20.02
C VAL A 57 -13.15 -2.49 -20.18
N ARG A 58 -12.67 -3.06 -19.06
CA ARG A 58 -12.17 -4.44 -18.96
C ARG A 58 -12.77 -5.15 -17.75
N PHE A 59 -12.71 -6.46 -17.75
CA PHE A 59 -13.30 -7.30 -16.71
C PHE A 59 -12.22 -8.09 -15.96
N GLU A 60 -12.22 -8.01 -14.62
CA GLU A 60 -11.39 -8.84 -13.74
C GLU A 60 -12.28 -9.75 -12.89
N PRO A 61 -12.28 -11.09 -13.16
CA PRO A 61 -13.17 -12.03 -12.48
C PRO A 61 -12.80 -12.28 -11.01
N ARG A 62 -11.55 -12.06 -10.62
CA ARG A 62 -11.12 -12.27 -9.23
C ARG A 62 -11.55 -11.07 -8.39
N GLN A 63 -12.49 -11.32 -7.47
CA GLN A 63 -13.01 -10.27 -6.59
C GLN A 63 -11.92 -9.68 -5.72
N GLY A 64 -11.88 -8.34 -5.63
CA GLY A 64 -11.02 -7.56 -4.76
C GLY A 64 -10.20 -6.49 -5.48
N LYS A 65 -10.14 -5.30 -4.89
CA LYS A 65 -9.48 -4.11 -5.46
C LYS A 65 -8.00 -4.37 -5.83
N GLY A 66 -7.27 -5.12 -5.00
CA GLY A 66 -5.88 -5.49 -5.27
C GLY A 66 -5.73 -6.35 -6.52
N ASN A 67 -6.65 -7.31 -6.77
CA ASN A 67 -6.64 -8.12 -7.98
C ASN A 67 -6.88 -7.25 -9.23
N VAL A 68 -7.78 -6.28 -9.14
CA VAL A 68 -8.04 -5.30 -10.20
C VAL A 68 -6.79 -4.47 -10.48
N CYS A 69 -6.17 -3.89 -9.44
CA CYS A 69 -4.96 -3.09 -9.59
C CYS A 69 -3.82 -3.91 -10.23
N ARG A 70 -3.66 -5.18 -9.82
CA ARG A 70 -2.67 -6.10 -10.42
C ARG A 70 -2.89 -6.24 -11.93
N GLN A 71 -4.14 -6.39 -12.36
CA GLN A 71 -4.45 -6.55 -13.78
C GLN A 71 -4.23 -5.23 -14.54
N MET A 72 -4.69 -4.10 -13.99
CA MET A 72 -4.45 -2.77 -14.57
C MET A 72 -2.96 -2.49 -14.79
N PHE A 73 -2.13 -2.75 -13.78
CA PHE A 73 -0.68 -2.50 -13.84
C PHE A 73 0.05 -3.38 -14.86
N ARG A 74 -0.51 -4.54 -15.19
CA ARG A 74 0.00 -5.42 -16.25
C ARG A 74 -0.42 -4.98 -17.64
N ASP A 75 -1.71 -4.65 -17.81
CA ASP A 75 -2.32 -4.43 -19.11
C ASP A 75 -2.03 -3.04 -19.68
N ILE A 76 -1.98 -2.02 -18.81
CA ILE A 76 -1.88 -0.62 -19.22
C ILE A 76 -0.41 -0.22 -19.26
N ASP A 77 -0.01 0.49 -20.31
CA ASP A 77 1.30 1.12 -20.43
C ASP A 77 1.12 2.62 -20.62
N ALA A 78 1.57 3.41 -19.64
CA ALA A 78 1.45 4.87 -19.62
C ALA A 78 2.61 5.48 -18.84
N ASP A 79 2.88 6.78 -19.04
CA ASP A 79 3.92 7.51 -18.32
C ASP A 79 3.45 7.90 -16.91
N CYS A 80 2.15 8.23 -16.77
CA CYS A 80 1.49 8.55 -15.51
C CYS A 80 0.22 7.72 -15.35
N TYR A 81 0.08 7.04 -14.23
CA TYR A 81 -1.10 6.28 -13.82
C TYR A 81 -1.82 7.04 -12.72
N LEU A 82 -3.01 7.55 -13.00
CA LEU A 82 -3.86 8.19 -11.99
C LEU A 82 -4.92 7.21 -11.53
N MET A 83 -4.74 6.63 -10.34
CA MET A 83 -5.70 5.73 -9.71
C MET A 83 -6.73 6.54 -8.93
N VAL A 84 -8.02 6.22 -9.13
CA VAL A 84 -9.15 6.84 -8.44
C VAL A 84 -10.29 5.85 -8.26
N ASP A 85 -11.10 6.02 -7.22
CA ASP A 85 -12.29 5.18 -6.98
C ASP A 85 -13.47 5.65 -7.85
N GLY A 86 -14.37 4.73 -8.21
CA GLY A 86 -15.52 5.01 -9.07
C GLY A 86 -16.74 5.60 -8.34
N ASP A 87 -16.62 5.98 -7.06
CA ASP A 87 -17.71 6.35 -6.16
C ASP A 87 -17.99 7.85 -6.02
N ASP A 88 -17.36 8.67 -6.86
CA ASP A 88 -17.48 10.14 -6.91
C ASP A 88 -17.05 10.87 -5.62
N THR A 89 -16.22 10.23 -4.78
CA THR A 89 -15.71 10.85 -3.54
C THR A 89 -14.46 11.72 -3.77
N TYR A 90 -13.77 11.55 -4.90
CA TYR A 90 -12.56 12.28 -5.24
C TYR A 90 -12.79 13.29 -6.36
N PRO A 91 -12.42 14.58 -6.16
CA PRO A 91 -12.61 15.61 -7.17
C PRO A 91 -11.64 15.45 -8.33
N ALA A 92 -12.18 15.40 -9.57
CA ALA A 92 -11.36 15.33 -10.77
C ALA A 92 -10.52 16.60 -10.98
N GLU A 93 -10.90 17.72 -10.39
CA GLU A 93 -10.17 19.01 -10.42
C GLU A 93 -8.75 18.90 -9.82
N ALA A 94 -8.54 17.97 -8.88
CA ALA A 94 -7.23 17.70 -8.29
C ALA A 94 -6.31 16.86 -9.19
N ALA A 95 -6.83 16.27 -10.27
CA ALA A 95 -6.10 15.35 -11.14
C ALA A 95 -4.80 15.95 -11.70
N LYS A 96 -4.83 17.20 -12.16
CA LYS A 96 -3.67 17.91 -12.70
C LYS A 96 -2.57 18.06 -11.65
N ALA A 97 -2.93 18.46 -10.42
CA ALA A 97 -1.98 18.67 -9.32
C ALA A 97 -1.34 17.34 -8.88
N LEU A 98 -2.06 16.21 -8.99
CA LEU A 98 -1.51 14.89 -8.72
C LEU A 98 -0.59 14.40 -9.86
N CYS A 99 -0.96 14.60 -11.12
CA CYS A 99 -0.18 14.12 -12.27
C CYS A 99 1.10 14.96 -12.54
N GLU A 100 1.06 16.27 -12.34
CA GLU A 100 2.15 17.16 -12.67
C GLU A 100 3.51 16.78 -12.03
N PRO A 101 3.61 16.42 -10.73
CA PRO A 101 4.89 16.00 -10.16
C PRO A 101 5.43 14.69 -10.75
N ILE A 102 4.56 13.82 -11.25
CA ILE A 102 4.95 12.59 -11.94
C ILE A 102 5.52 12.91 -13.31
N LEU A 103 4.80 13.70 -14.10
CA LEU A 103 5.17 14.06 -15.48
C LEU A 103 6.45 14.89 -15.54
N ASN A 104 6.65 15.81 -14.61
CA ASN A 104 7.88 16.61 -14.53
C ASN A 104 9.04 15.89 -13.82
N GLY A 105 8.85 14.61 -13.42
CA GLY A 105 9.88 13.78 -12.81
C GLY A 105 10.31 14.21 -11.40
N THR A 106 9.53 15.01 -10.67
CA THR A 106 9.86 15.43 -9.29
C THR A 106 9.33 14.47 -8.22
N ALA A 107 8.35 13.61 -8.57
CA ALA A 107 7.85 12.53 -7.72
C ALA A 107 7.66 11.25 -8.53
N ASP A 108 7.67 10.11 -7.84
CA ASP A 108 7.37 8.79 -8.41
C ASP A 108 5.98 8.32 -7.98
N MET A 109 5.48 8.85 -6.85
CA MET A 109 4.11 8.68 -6.40
C MET A 109 3.61 9.97 -5.77
N THR A 110 2.41 10.41 -6.14
CA THR A 110 1.67 11.43 -5.41
C THR A 110 0.48 10.80 -4.69
N VAL A 111 0.13 11.35 -3.54
CA VAL A 111 -0.93 10.86 -2.66
C VAL A 111 -1.90 11.99 -2.40
N GLY A 112 -3.18 11.79 -2.73
CA GLY A 112 -4.23 12.76 -2.44
C GLY A 112 -4.55 12.76 -0.95
N ASP A 113 -4.14 13.82 -0.26
CA ASP A 113 -4.37 13.98 1.18
C ASP A 113 -5.71 14.63 1.45
N ARG A 114 -6.64 13.85 2.01
CA ARG A 114 -7.99 14.27 2.38
C ARG A 114 -8.06 14.93 3.78
N LEU A 115 -6.99 14.82 4.56
CA LEU A 115 -7.01 15.14 5.99
C LEU A 115 -6.51 16.55 6.29
N SER A 116 -5.60 17.09 5.48
CA SER A 116 -4.92 18.37 5.76
C SER A 116 -5.82 19.58 5.67
N ASN A 117 -6.88 19.55 4.84
CA ASN A 117 -7.78 20.71 4.66
C ASN A 117 -9.05 20.65 5.55
N GLY A 118 -9.22 19.61 6.37
CA GLY A 118 -10.31 19.51 7.36
C GLY A 118 -11.66 19.04 6.78
N THR A 119 -11.86 19.01 5.46
CA THR A 119 -13.15 18.65 4.84
C THR A 119 -13.56 17.21 5.16
N TYR A 120 -12.60 16.29 5.26
CA TYR A 120 -12.86 14.90 5.63
C TYR A 120 -13.49 14.74 7.04
N ALA A 121 -13.09 15.58 8.01
CA ALA A 121 -13.59 15.52 9.38
C ALA A 121 -15.02 16.07 9.50
N GLU A 122 -15.40 17.01 8.64
CA GLU A 122 -16.73 17.61 8.60
C GLU A 122 -17.74 16.69 7.92
N GLU A 123 -17.34 16.02 6.84
CA GLU A 123 -18.22 15.17 6.03
C GLU A 123 -18.29 13.72 6.52
N ASN A 124 -17.23 13.17 7.12
CA ASN A 124 -17.18 11.76 7.52
C ASN A 124 -17.58 11.56 8.99
N LYS A 125 -18.86 11.29 9.25
CA LYS A 125 -19.43 11.03 10.60
C LYS A 125 -19.08 9.66 11.20
N ARG A 126 -18.20 8.85 10.57
CA ARG A 126 -17.85 7.51 11.03
C ARG A 126 -16.67 7.55 12.01
N ALA A 127 -16.95 7.48 13.32
CA ALA A 127 -15.98 7.63 14.42
C ALA A 127 -14.74 6.69 14.38
N PHE A 128 -14.81 5.56 13.68
CA PHE A 128 -13.74 4.56 13.66
C PHE A 128 -12.75 4.69 12.46
N HIS A 129 -13.09 5.41 11.40
CA HIS A 129 -12.20 5.55 10.24
C HIS A 129 -10.95 6.37 10.55
N GLY A 130 -11.07 7.46 11.31
CA GLY A 130 -9.92 8.27 11.74
C GLY A 130 -8.95 7.51 12.64
N PHE A 131 -9.47 6.66 13.53
CA PHE A 131 -8.62 5.82 14.41
C PHE A 131 -7.81 4.80 13.62
N GLY A 132 -8.43 4.12 12.64
CA GLY A 132 -7.74 3.14 11.79
C GLY A 132 -6.59 3.76 11.01
N ASN A 133 -6.84 4.87 10.32
CA ASN A 133 -5.80 5.58 9.55
C ASN A 133 -4.66 6.09 10.45
N ASN A 134 -4.98 6.65 11.63
CA ASN A 134 -3.97 7.09 12.59
C ASN A 134 -3.11 5.94 13.14
N LEU A 135 -3.72 4.78 13.40
CA LEU A 135 -2.99 3.58 13.82
C LEU A 135 -2.02 3.12 12.73
N VAL A 136 -2.50 3.02 11.48
CA VAL A 136 -1.68 2.62 10.33
C VAL A 136 -0.53 3.62 10.11
N ARG A 137 -0.80 4.93 10.15
CA ARG A 137 0.22 5.99 10.06
C ARG A 137 1.28 5.86 11.16
N ALA A 138 0.85 5.65 12.42
CA ALA A 138 1.75 5.47 13.55
C ALA A 138 2.63 4.21 13.39
N MET A 139 2.06 3.10 12.93
CA MET A 139 2.80 1.87 12.66
C MET A 139 3.83 2.07 11.54
N ILE A 140 3.46 2.67 10.42
CA ILE A 140 4.38 2.95 9.31
C ILE A 140 5.50 3.88 9.78
N LYS A 141 5.17 4.95 10.52
CA LYS A 141 6.17 5.88 11.07
C LYS A 141 7.16 5.17 12.00
N TRP A 142 6.67 4.31 12.88
CA TRP A 142 7.53 3.57 13.81
C TRP A 142 8.42 2.54 13.11
N ILE A 143 7.86 1.80 12.13
CA ILE A 143 8.58 0.71 11.44
C ILE A 143 9.56 1.27 10.40
N TYR A 144 9.10 2.22 9.58
CA TYR A 144 9.82 2.69 8.38
C TYR A 144 10.42 4.10 8.53
N GLY A 145 9.99 4.87 9.55
CA GLY A 145 10.51 6.22 9.81
C GLY A 145 9.92 7.31 8.91
N TYR A 146 8.88 7.00 8.12
CA TYR A 146 8.21 7.95 7.23
C TYR A 146 6.79 8.28 7.72
N SER A 147 6.36 9.52 7.60
CA SER A 147 5.02 9.97 7.99
C SER A 147 4.24 10.37 6.75
N PHE A 148 3.20 9.62 6.43
CA PHE A 148 2.19 10.03 5.47
C PHE A 148 1.13 10.92 6.14
N ASP A 149 0.55 11.82 5.38
CA ASP A 149 -0.62 12.58 5.85
C ASP A 149 -1.89 11.74 5.69
N ASP A 150 -2.06 11.01 4.57
CA ASP A 150 -3.14 10.04 4.38
C ASP A 150 -2.62 8.76 3.71
N VAL A 151 -2.68 7.61 4.41
CA VAL A 151 -2.21 6.31 3.91
C VAL A 151 -3.29 5.55 3.14
N MET A 152 -4.56 5.77 3.52
CA MET A 152 -5.69 4.94 3.06
C MET A 152 -6.46 5.57 1.90
N THR A 153 -5.95 6.64 1.31
CA THR A 153 -6.56 7.25 0.13
C THR A 153 -6.35 6.41 -1.12
N GLY A 154 -7.40 6.23 -1.93
CA GLY A 154 -7.35 5.59 -3.25
C GLY A 154 -6.89 6.53 -4.37
N TYR A 155 -6.83 7.85 -4.13
CA TYR A 155 -6.50 8.85 -5.15
C TYR A 155 -5.00 9.09 -5.19
N ARG A 156 -4.33 8.48 -6.18
CA ARG A 156 -2.87 8.52 -6.31
C ARG A 156 -2.46 8.62 -7.76
N ALA A 157 -1.42 9.41 -8.04
CA ALA A 157 -0.72 9.28 -9.32
C ALA A 157 0.63 8.57 -9.12
N MET A 158 1.02 7.77 -10.11
CA MET A 158 2.23 6.92 -10.03
C MET A 158 2.96 6.93 -11.36
N SER A 159 4.28 6.93 -11.31
CA SER A 159 5.14 6.84 -12.49
C SER A 159 5.15 5.43 -13.09
N ARG A 160 5.46 5.33 -14.37
CA ARG A 160 5.63 4.05 -15.07
C ARG A 160 6.67 3.14 -14.38
N PRO A 161 7.87 3.59 -13.98
CA PRO A 161 8.82 2.78 -13.24
C PRO A 161 8.25 2.24 -11.94
N PHE A 162 7.54 3.07 -11.19
CA PHE A 162 6.89 2.65 -9.95
C PHE A 162 5.90 1.51 -10.21
N VAL A 163 4.93 1.72 -11.10
CA VAL A 163 3.87 0.74 -11.40
C VAL A 163 4.42 -0.58 -11.95
N LYS A 164 5.39 -0.52 -12.87
CA LYS A 164 5.93 -1.72 -13.52
C LYS A 164 6.92 -2.52 -12.66
N THR A 165 7.31 -1.98 -11.50
CA THR A 165 8.19 -2.68 -10.54
C THR A 165 7.49 -3.01 -9.24
N PHE A 166 6.25 -2.58 -9.06
CA PHE A 166 5.44 -2.85 -7.87
C PHE A 166 4.79 -4.24 -7.93
N PRO A 167 5.17 -5.17 -7.05
CA PRO A 167 4.55 -6.48 -6.95
C PRO A 167 3.26 -6.39 -6.13
N VAL A 168 2.10 -6.36 -6.76
CA VAL A 168 0.80 -6.37 -6.04
C VAL A 168 0.59 -7.73 -5.37
N LEU A 169 0.63 -7.80 -4.05
CA LEU A 169 0.44 -9.01 -3.26
C LEU A 169 -0.94 -9.06 -2.60
N SER A 170 -1.48 -7.91 -2.19
CA SER A 170 -2.81 -7.83 -1.60
C SER A 170 -3.91 -8.10 -2.62
N GLU A 171 -5.01 -8.71 -2.15
CA GLU A 171 -6.18 -8.99 -2.98
C GLU A 171 -7.26 -7.90 -2.87
N GLY A 172 -7.34 -7.22 -1.74
CA GLY A 172 -8.43 -6.29 -1.37
C GLY A 172 -7.97 -4.85 -1.17
N PHE A 173 -8.66 -4.17 -0.26
CA PHE A 173 -8.45 -2.74 0.09
C PHE A 173 -7.11 -2.46 0.79
N GLN A 174 -6.30 -3.48 1.07
CA GLN A 174 -4.96 -3.28 1.63
C GLN A 174 -3.98 -2.68 0.61
N ILE A 175 -4.36 -2.63 -0.67
CA ILE A 175 -3.51 -2.17 -1.78
C ILE A 175 -2.96 -0.75 -1.54
N GLU A 176 -3.74 0.16 -0.98
CA GLU A 176 -3.30 1.54 -0.68
C GLU A 176 -2.17 1.56 0.34
N THR A 177 -2.30 0.74 1.39
CA THR A 177 -1.25 0.62 2.41
C THR A 177 -0.01 -0.09 1.85
N GLU A 178 -0.20 -1.11 1.02
CA GLU A 178 0.89 -1.83 0.35
C GLU A 178 1.69 -0.92 -0.57
N LEU A 179 1.02 -0.09 -1.39
CA LEU A 179 1.64 0.94 -2.23
C LEU A 179 2.48 1.92 -1.39
N SER A 180 1.94 2.38 -0.27
CA SER A 180 2.63 3.31 0.63
C SER A 180 3.88 2.69 1.25
N ILE A 181 3.79 1.46 1.77
CA ILE A 181 4.93 0.76 2.38
C ILE A 181 6.01 0.46 1.34
N HIS A 182 5.62 -0.01 0.15
CA HIS A 182 6.55 -0.25 -0.95
C HIS A 182 7.30 1.02 -1.35
N ALA A 183 6.58 2.13 -1.49
CA ALA A 183 7.17 3.42 -1.84
C ALA A 183 8.25 3.85 -0.84
N VAL A 184 7.97 3.73 0.46
CA VAL A 184 8.92 4.09 1.52
C VAL A 184 10.10 3.11 1.59
N ASP A 185 9.85 1.81 1.51
CA ASP A 185 10.93 0.81 1.64
C ASP A 185 11.92 0.88 0.47
N HIS A 186 11.44 1.15 -0.75
CA HIS A 186 12.26 1.30 -1.95
C HIS A 186 12.72 2.74 -2.20
N ARG A 187 12.46 3.67 -1.25
CA ARG A 187 12.91 5.08 -1.31
C ARG A 187 12.42 5.83 -2.55
N TRP A 188 11.24 5.51 -3.05
CA TRP A 188 10.60 6.28 -4.09
C TRP A 188 10.28 7.71 -3.60
N ARG A 189 10.30 8.67 -4.51
CA ARG A 189 9.97 10.08 -4.19
C ARG A 189 8.46 10.21 -4.08
N ILE A 190 7.98 10.51 -2.87
CA ILE A 190 6.56 10.64 -2.54
C ILE A 190 6.25 12.10 -2.30
N LYS A 191 5.09 12.56 -2.78
CA LYS A 191 4.57 13.90 -2.52
C LYS A 191 3.09 13.82 -2.15
N ASP A 192 2.73 14.36 -0.99
CA ASP A 192 1.33 14.52 -0.59
C ASP A 192 0.76 15.78 -1.28
N VAL A 193 -0.45 15.67 -1.80
CA VAL A 193 -1.18 16.75 -2.48
C VAL A 193 -2.51 16.94 -1.76
N PRO A 194 -2.74 18.06 -1.08
CA PRO A 194 -4.03 18.32 -0.42
C PRO A 194 -5.16 18.32 -1.44
N ILE A 195 -6.22 17.56 -1.14
CA ILE A 195 -7.41 17.46 -1.96
C ILE A 195 -8.67 17.67 -1.12
N GLU A 196 -9.73 18.15 -1.73
CA GLU A 196 -11.05 18.10 -1.12
C GLU A 196 -11.55 16.66 -1.11
N TYR A 197 -12.42 16.36 -0.15
CA TYR A 197 -13.12 15.08 -0.08
C TYR A 197 -14.64 15.36 -0.15
N ARG A 198 -15.34 14.57 -0.94
CA ARG A 198 -16.80 14.67 -1.09
C ARG A 198 -17.45 13.44 -0.49
N ASP A 199 -18.59 13.62 0.20
CA ASP A 199 -19.39 12.48 0.62
C ASP A 199 -19.97 11.76 -0.61
N ARG A 200 -20.20 10.46 -0.46
CA ARG A 200 -20.85 9.65 -1.49
C ARG A 200 -22.25 10.18 -1.75
N PRO A 201 -22.69 10.21 -3.02
CA PRO A 201 -24.08 10.51 -3.35
C PRO A 201 -25.05 9.57 -2.63
N GLU A 202 -26.26 10.07 -2.35
CA GLU A 202 -27.33 9.27 -1.76
C GLU A 202 -27.61 8.02 -2.62
N GLY A 203 -27.70 6.85 -1.97
CA GLY A 203 -27.89 5.56 -2.64
C GLY A 203 -26.61 4.81 -3.01
N SER A 204 -25.42 5.41 -2.87
CA SER A 204 -24.14 4.71 -3.00
C SER A 204 -23.68 4.15 -1.67
N GLU A 205 -23.46 2.84 -1.60
CA GLU A 205 -23.02 2.15 -0.39
C GLU A 205 -21.52 1.88 -0.35
N SER A 206 -20.91 2.07 0.83
CA SER A 206 -19.51 1.70 1.03
C SER A 206 -19.33 0.19 0.98
N LYS A 207 -18.48 -0.32 0.12
CA LYS A 207 -18.12 -1.74 0.03
C LYS A 207 -17.09 -2.17 1.10
N LEU A 208 -16.54 -1.20 1.85
CA LEU A 208 -15.53 -1.43 2.88
C LEU A 208 -16.19 -1.87 4.20
N ASN A 209 -15.80 -3.04 4.70
CA ASN A 209 -16.17 -3.50 6.04
C ASN A 209 -15.11 -3.03 7.04
N THR A 210 -15.41 -2.00 7.80
CA THR A 210 -14.48 -1.29 8.68
C THR A 210 -13.71 -2.21 9.64
N VAL A 211 -14.38 -3.21 10.24
CA VAL A 211 -13.74 -4.11 11.22
C VAL A 211 -12.93 -5.20 10.51
N SER A 212 -13.54 -5.91 9.58
CA SER A 212 -12.87 -7.02 8.87
C SER A 212 -11.69 -6.53 8.05
N ASP A 213 -11.86 -5.45 7.29
CA ASP A 213 -10.79 -4.91 6.46
C ASP A 213 -9.72 -4.20 7.29
N GLY A 214 -10.10 -3.56 8.42
CA GLY A 214 -9.14 -3.03 9.40
C GLY A 214 -8.22 -4.10 9.97
N ILE A 215 -8.76 -5.28 10.34
CA ILE A 215 -7.96 -6.43 10.81
C ILE A 215 -7.01 -6.91 9.70
N LYS A 216 -7.48 -7.01 8.46
CA LYS A 216 -6.64 -7.40 7.31
C LYS A 216 -5.50 -6.42 7.07
N VAL A 217 -5.76 -5.11 7.19
CA VAL A 217 -4.71 -4.06 7.06
C VAL A 217 -3.66 -4.21 8.15
N VAL A 218 -4.05 -4.38 9.41
CA VAL A 218 -3.10 -4.58 10.52
C VAL A 218 -2.29 -5.87 10.34
N ALA A 219 -2.94 -6.97 9.96
CA ALA A 219 -2.27 -8.23 9.67
C ALA A 219 -1.27 -8.11 8.52
N MET A 220 -1.64 -7.38 7.45
CA MET A 220 -0.74 -7.12 6.33
C MET A 220 0.46 -6.28 6.77
N ILE A 221 0.28 -5.22 7.57
CA ILE A 221 1.40 -4.44 8.10
C ILE A 221 2.34 -5.33 8.91
N GLY A 222 1.79 -6.24 9.73
CA GLY A 222 2.58 -7.23 10.47
C GLY A 222 3.40 -8.14 9.54
N THR A 223 2.78 -8.61 8.45
CA THR A 223 3.45 -9.44 7.44
C THR A 223 4.55 -8.65 6.74
N LEU A 224 4.25 -7.45 6.26
CA LEU A 224 5.24 -6.59 5.60
C LEU A 224 6.35 -6.15 6.56
N PHE A 225 6.04 -5.95 7.85
CA PHE A 225 7.05 -5.67 8.87
C PHE A 225 8.03 -6.85 9.02
N LYS A 226 7.49 -8.08 9.09
CA LYS A 226 8.31 -9.30 9.13
C LYS A 226 9.17 -9.46 7.88
N ASP A 227 8.64 -9.15 6.70
CA ASP A 227 9.31 -9.36 5.42
C ASP A 227 10.33 -8.25 5.09
N TYR A 228 9.97 -6.98 5.30
CA TYR A 228 10.85 -5.84 4.96
C TYR A 228 11.82 -5.43 6.10
N ARG A 229 11.51 -5.75 7.36
CA ARG A 229 12.34 -5.41 8.52
C ARG A 229 12.50 -6.61 9.46
N PRO A 230 12.93 -7.78 8.95
CA PRO A 230 12.91 -9.04 9.71
C PRO A 230 13.74 -8.95 11.00
N LEU A 231 14.90 -8.32 10.98
CA LEU A 231 15.72 -8.19 12.18
C LEU A 231 15.00 -7.46 13.31
N LYS A 232 14.32 -6.33 13.02
CA LYS A 232 13.54 -5.61 14.03
C LYS A 232 12.39 -6.47 14.55
N PHE A 233 11.65 -7.15 13.66
CA PHE A 233 10.53 -8.02 14.02
C PHE A 233 10.98 -9.15 14.95
N PHE A 234 11.97 -9.93 14.53
CA PHE A 234 12.46 -11.06 15.33
C PHE A 234 13.20 -10.64 16.59
N THR A 235 13.80 -9.45 16.64
CA THR A 235 14.34 -8.88 17.89
C THR A 235 13.24 -8.61 18.92
N LEU A 236 12.06 -8.11 18.49
CA LEU A 236 10.91 -7.93 19.41
C LEU A 236 10.39 -9.27 19.94
N VAL A 237 10.30 -10.28 19.06
CA VAL A 237 9.91 -11.65 19.46
C VAL A 237 10.93 -12.25 20.43
N ALA A 238 12.22 -12.08 20.15
CA ALA A 238 13.30 -12.54 21.02
C ALA A 238 13.26 -11.84 22.38
N LEU A 239 13.00 -10.53 22.41
CA LEU A 239 12.86 -9.76 23.66
C LEU A 239 11.68 -10.29 24.51
N LEU A 240 10.55 -10.61 23.87
CA LEU A 240 9.42 -11.22 24.57
C LEU A 240 9.83 -12.56 25.22
N PHE A 241 10.49 -13.44 24.46
CA PHE A 241 10.98 -14.71 25.00
C PHE A 241 12.03 -14.52 26.09
N ALA A 242 12.92 -13.55 25.95
CA ALA A 242 13.91 -13.22 26.98
C ALA A 242 13.23 -12.75 28.28
N ILE A 243 12.24 -11.85 28.20
CA ILE A 243 11.51 -11.37 29.37
C ILE A 243 10.83 -12.53 30.10
N VAL A 244 10.12 -13.41 29.38
CA VAL A 244 9.46 -14.58 29.98
C VAL A 244 10.49 -15.55 30.57
N GLY A 245 11.54 -15.86 29.81
CA GLY A 245 12.62 -16.75 30.29
C GLY A 245 13.33 -16.24 31.56
N LEU A 246 13.64 -14.94 31.60
CA LEU A 246 14.26 -14.31 32.79
C LEU A 246 13.30 -14.24 33.98
N ALA A 247 12.01 -13.90 33.72
CA ALA A 247 10.99 -13.86 34.79
C ALA A 247 10.80 -15.22 35.47
N LEU A 248 10.90 -16.31 34.71
CA LEU A 248 10.84 -17.68 35.24
C LEU A 248 12.17 -18.15 35.82
N GLY A 249 13.28 -17.77 35.19
CA GLY A 249 14.62 -18.30 35.54
C GLY A 249 15.27 -17.60 36.72
N ILE A 250 15.18 -16.28 36.86
CA ILE A 250 15.82 -15.52 37.93
C ILE A 250 15.41 -16.03 39.30
N PRO A 251 14.11 -16.27 39.63
CA PRO A 251 13.73 -16.80 40.93
C PRO A 251 14.37 -18.16 41.24
N ILE A 252 14.51 -19.03 40.23
CA ILE A 252 15.10 -20.36 40.39
C ILE A 252 16.60 -20.26 40.66
N ILE A 253 17.29 -19.34 39.95
CA ILE A 253 18.72 -19.09 40.17
C ILE A 253 18.94 -18.55 41.58
N VAL A 254 18.11 -17.62 42.06
CA VAL A 254 18.19 -17.08 43.43
C VAL A 254 17.96 -18.20 44.46
N GLU A 255 16.95 -19.07 44.27
CA GLU A 255 16.64 -20.19 45.13
C GLU A 255 17.81 -21.21 45.21
N TYR A 256 18.44 -21.48 44.07
CA TYR A 256 19.63 -22.33 43.99
C TYR A 256 20.81 -21.77 44.81
N PHE A 257 21.08 -20.47 44.72
CA PHE A 257 22.15 -19.85 45.51
C PHE A 257 21.86 -19.86 47.03
N GLN A 258 20.59 -19.90 47.42
CA GLN A 258 20.19 -19.95 48.85
C GLN A 258 20.15 -21.38 49.40
N THR A 259 19.76 -22.36 48.61
CA THR A 259 19.46 -23.71 49.06
C THR A 259 20.39 -24.81 48.51
N GLY A 260 21.13 -24.50 47.43
CA GLY A 260 21.91 -25.48 46.68
C GLY A 260 21.08 -26.48 45.86
N LEU A 261 19.77 -26.30 45.81
CA LEU A 261 18.83 -27.21 45.17
C LEU A 261 18.00 -26.51 44.07
N VAL A 262 17.47 -27.27 43.11
CA VAL A 262 16.54 -26.82 42.07
C VAL A 262 15.19 -27.52 42.25
N PRO A 263 14.36 -27.11 43.23
CA PRO A 263 13.10 -27.81 43.53
C PRO A 263 12.09 -27.71 42.42
N ARG A 264 12.11 -26.63 41.62
CA ARG A 264 11.19 -26.40 40.51
C ARG A 264 11.81 -26.72 39.16
N PHE A 265 12.33 -27.97 39.00
CA PHE A 265 13.01 -28.40 37.77
C PHE A 265 12.19 -28.23 36.49
N PRO A 266 10.85 -28.52 36.44
CA PRO A 266 10.06 -28.25 35.22
C PRO A 266 10.04 -26.77 34.83
N THR A 267 10.00 -25.85 35.81
CA THR A 267 10.05 -24.40 35.56
C THR A 267 11.44 -23.98 35.07
N ALA A 268 12.51 -24.59 35.59
CA ALA A 268 13.87 -24.34 35.10
C ALA A 268 14.03 -24.75 33.63
N LEU A 269 13.48 -25.91 33.24
CA LEU A 269 13.49 -26.40 31.89
C LEU A 269 12.68 -25.45 30.97
N LEU A 270 11.52 -24.99 31.42
CA LEU A 270 10.69 -24.04 30.68
C LEU A 270 11.41 -22.72 30.46
N ALA A 271 12.06 -22.17 31.51
CA ALA A 271 12.86 -20.95 31.40
C ALA A 271 14.01 -21.09 30.38
N ALA A 272 14.75 -22.22 30.45
CA ALA A 272 15.82 -22.53 29.50
C ALA A 272 15.26 -22.63 28.06
N SER A 273 14.08 -23.24 27.88
CA SER A 273 13.42 -23.31 26.57
C SER A 273 13.08 -21.94 26.00
N PHE A 274 12.58 -21.00 26.82
CA PHE A 274 12.33 -19.64 26.37
C PHE A 274 13.63 -18.90 25.99
N MET A 275 14.71 -19.10 26.73
CA MET A 275 16.02 -18.52 26.38
C MET A 275 16.58 -19.10 25.09
N PHE A 276 16.36 -20.41 24.83
CA PHE A 276 16.71 -21.03 23.56
C PHE A 276 15.88 -20.45 22.39
N LEU A 277 14.57 -20.28 22.58
CA LEU A 277 13.68 -19.64 21.58
C LEU A 277 14.09 -18.18 21.33
N CYS A 278 14.55 -17.46 22.35
CA CYS A 278 15.12 -16.12 22.16
C CYS A 278 16.34 -16.14 21.22
N GLY A 279 17.31 -17.03 21.47
CA GLY A 279 18.49 -17.19 20.62
C GLY A 279 18.13 -17.59 19.19
N LEU A 280 17.19 -18.53 19.04
CA LEU A 280 16.72 -18.98 17.73
C LEU A 280 16.01 -17.85 16.96
N SER A 281 15.19 -17.04 17.64
CA SER A 281 14.52 -15.88 17.03
C SER A 281 15.54 -14.85 16.53
N LEU A 282 16.59 -14.54 17.32
CA LEU A 282 17.65 -13.63 16.87
C LEU A 282 18.39 -14.17 15.65
N ALA A 283 18.77 -15.46 15.66
CA ALA A 283 19.43 -16.10 14.53
C ALA A 283 18.57 -16.03 13.26
N THR A 284 17.27 -16.34 13.39
CA THR A 284 16.30 -16.22 12.29
C THR A 284 16.23 -14.78 11.77
N GLY A 285 16.18 -13.81 12.67
CA GLY A 285 16.17 -12.39 12.31
C GLY A 285 17.39 -11.96 11.50
N PHE A 286 18.60 -12.38 11.90
CA PHE A 286 19.84 -12.09 11.16
C PHE A 286 19.87 -12.73 9.77
N ILE A 287 19.42 -13.98 9.66
CA ILE A 287 19.39 -14.71 8.36
C ILE A 287 18.41 -14.01 7.41
N LEU A 288 17.19 -13.76 7.86
CA LEU A 288 16.17 -13.13 7.02
C LEU A 288 16.49 -11.68 6.65
N ASP A 289 17.15 -10.92 7.54
CA ASP A 289 17.63 -9.57 7.23
C ASP A 289 18.70 -9.58 6.13
N SER A 290 19.55 -10.60 6.12
CA SER A 290 20.54 -10.78 5.05
C SER A 290 19.86 -11.13 3.73
N VAL A 291 18.83 -11.97 3.74
CA VAL A 291 18.04 -12.31 2.54
C VAL A 291 17.30 -11.06 2.01
N ALA A 292 16.61 -10.31 2.87
CA ALA A 292 15.90 -9.09 2.48
C ALA A 292 16.84 -8.03 1.87
N LYS A 293 18.07 -7.91 2.40
CA LYS A 293 19.09 -7.03 1.82
C LYS A 293 19.56 -7.46 0.43
N VAL A 294 19.68 -8.77 0.19
CA VAL A 294 20.04 -9.31 -1.15
C VAL A 294 18.90 -9.05 -2.13
N GLU A 295 17.67 -9.34 -1.73
CA GLU A 295 16.47 -9.10 -2.56
C GLU A 295 16.36 -7.63 -2.95
N LYS A 296 16.55 -6.71 -2.00
CA LYS A 296 16.54 -5.27 -2.26
C LYS A 296 17.63 -4.83 -3.24
N LYS A 297 18.84 -5.39 -3.14
CA LYS A 297 19.91 -5.13 -4.12
C LYS A 297 19.55 -5.64 -5.51
N GLN A 298 18.95 -6.84 -5.62
CA GLN A 298 18.51 -7.39 -6.90
C GLN A 298 17.41 -6.53 -7.52
N TRP A 299 16.44 -6.06 -6.70
CA TRP A 299 15.40 -5.16 -7.17
C TRP A 299 15.98 -3.85 -7.74
N GLU A 300 16.90 -3.20 -7.02
CA GLU A 300 17.60 -1.98 -7.49
C GLU A 300 18.29 -2.21 -8.84
N VAL A 301 19.06 -3.30 -8.97
CA VAL A 301 19.74 -3.64 -10.23
C VAL A 301 18.73 -3.86 -11.36
N ASN A 302 17.60 -4.53 -11.10
CA ASN A 302 16.57 -4.78 -12.09
C ASN A 302 15.89 -3.47 -12.54
N VAL A 303 15.60 -2.54 -11.62
CA VAL A 303 15.06 -1.23 -11.95
C VAL A 303 16.02 -0.45 -12.83
N TYR A 304 17.29 -0.35 -12.44
CA TYR A 304 18.32 0.33 -13.26
C TYR A 304 18.48 -0.31 -14.64
N SER A 305 18.58 -1.63 -14.74
CA SER A 305 18.77 -2.30 -16.03
C SER A 305 17.58 -2.08 -16.98
N LYS A 306 16.35 -2.02 -16.45
CA LYS A 306 15.14 -1.90 -17.26
C LYS A 306 14.88 -0.47 -17.74
N TYR A 307 15.15 0.53 -16.90
CA TYR A 307 14.79 1.92 -17.18
C TYR A 307 15.97 2.80 -17.61
N THR A 308 17.20 2.46 -17.24
CA THR A 308 18.39 3.22 -17.68
C THR A 308 18.91 2.80 -19.06
N PHE A 309 18.88 1.50 -19.36
CA PHE A 309 19.32 0.99 -20.68
C PHE A 309 18.22 1.03 -21.75
N GLY A 310 16.95 1.05 -21.36
CA GLY A 310 15.81 1.17 -22.27
C GLY A 310 15.74 2.54 -22.95
N ASP A 311 15.98 3.61 -22.19
CA ASP A 311 15.94 4.98 -22.72
C ASP A 311 17.13 5.26 -23.66
N TYR A 312 18.33 4.77 -23.36
CA TYR A 312 19.47 4.88 -24.26
C TYR A 312 19.31 4.16 -25.61
N ARG A 313 18.47 3.11 -25.68
CA ARG A 313 18.19 2.39 -26.92
C ARG A 313 17.22 3.13 -27.81
N ASN A 314 16.22 3.79 -27.22
CA ASN A 314 15.21 4.55 -27.98
C ASN A 314 15.78 5.85 -28.57
N ASP A 315 16.69 6.54 -27.87
CA ASP A 315 17.36 7.74 -28.42
C ASP A 315 18.27 7.42 -29.61
N ASN A 316 18.92 6.25 -29.61
CA ASN A 316 19.81 5.86 -30.72
C ASN A 316 19.08 5.25 -31.92
N THR A 317 17.83 4.81 -31.79
CA THR A 317 17.01 4.36 -32.95
C THR A 317 16.31 5.50 -33.67
N ASN A 318 16.10 6.63 -33.02
CA ASN A 318 15.52 7.85 -33.64
C ASN A 318 16.58 8.80 -34.22
N ALA A 319 17.87 8.50 -34.07
CA ALA A 319 18.98 9.29 -34.60
C ALA A 319 19.64 8.69 -35.88
N ARG A 320 18.97 7.75 -36.57
CA ARG A 320 19.42 7.20 -37.88
C ARG A 320 18.39 7.40 -38.95
#